data_872c456f5b274ffa188233fafd6e32d2
#
_entry.id   872c456f5b274ffa188233fafd6e32d2
#
_cell.length_a   1.000
_cell.length_b   1.000
_cell.length_c   1.000
_cell.angle_alpha   90.00
_cell.angle_beta   90.00
_cell.angle_gamma   90.00
#
_symmetry.space_group_name_H-M   'P 1'
#
loop_
_entity.id
_entity.type
_entity.pdbx_description
1 polymer ?
#
loop_
_entity_poly.entity_id
_entity_poly.type
_entity_poly.pdbx_seq_one_letter_code
_entity_poly.pdbx_strand_id
1 'polypeptide(L)'
;MTTLTNQLNQQYISKLNQFRDQNEAWAMKHEHLITHALTLTFDINHLWRVLQKGNIAKTLNHPEVLELLHGSMRYFKWKLDKSLYGNRRGNLLFIPILEGLNNGQKPHYHCHLGVSEDRFEAVESKVKAIWADAPFGGHQVVVKPYRGHGWVGYSTKNILFANRESIDWMNVLLPTCPPSIAE
;
A
#
# COMPACT_ATOMS: atom_id res chain seq x y z
N MET A 1 -34.52 11.22 21.30
CA MET A 1 -33.56 11.47 20.21
C MET A 1 -32.33 10.56 20.25
N THR A 2 -31.95 9.98 21.37
CA THR A 2 -30.72 9.11 21.52
C THR A 2 -30.76 7.79 20.76
N THR A 3 -31.92 7.19 20.53
CA THR A 3 -32.04 5.84 19.93
C THR A 3 -31.74 5.81 18.44
N LEU A 4 -32.19 6.81 17.69
CA LEU A 4 -31.98 6.88 16.22
C LEU A 4 -30.51 7.13 15.86
N THR A 5 -29.84 8.00 16.59
CA THR A 5 -28.41 8.29 16.43
C THR A 5 -27.56 7.07 16.72
N ASN A 6 -27.91 6.28 17.74
CA ASN A 6 -27.23 5.03 18.06
C ASN A 6 -27.40 3.96 16.97
N GLN A 7 -28.61 3.84 16.41
CA GLN A 7 -28.87 2.91 15.31
C GLN A 7 -28.08 3.28 14.02
N LEU A 8 -28.06 4.56 13.67
CA LEU A 8 -27.28 5.04 12.52
C LEU A 8 -25.77 4.80 12.71
N ASN A 9 -25.26 5.03 13.92
CA ASN A 9 -23.86 4.76 14.23
C ASN A 9 -23.53 3.26 14.14
N GLN A 10 -24.39 2.39 14.64
CA GLN A 10 -24.20 0.94 14.56
C GLN A 10 -24.23 0.44 13.10
N GLN A 11 -25.15 0.96 12.28
CA GLN A 11 -25.21 0.63 10.86
C GLN A 11 -23.95 1.10 10.11
N TYR A 12 -23.46 2.29 10.45
CA TYR A 12 -22.21 2.82 9.85
C TYR A 12 -21.00 1.95 10.21
N ILE A 13 -20.84 1.59 11.48
CA ILE A 13 -19.78 0.71 11.97
C ILE A 13 -19.85 -0.67 11.30
N SER A 14 -21.06 -1.23 11.18
CA SER A 14 -21.26 -2.52 10.50
C SER A 14 -20.82 -2.48 9.05
N LYS A 15 -21.13 -1.41 8.30
CA LYS A 15 -20.70 -1.23 6.92
C LYS A 15 -19.18 -1.08 6.79
N LEU A 16 -18.53 -0.38 7.73
CA LEU A 16 -17.07 -0.26 7.76
C LEU A 16 -16.40 -1.61 8.01
N ASN A 17 -16.93 -2.39 8.95
CA ASN A 17 -16.44 -3.75 9.22
C ASN A 17 -16.58 -4.64 7.98
N GLN A 18 -17.75 -4.65 7.37
CA GLN A 18 -17.99 -5.41 6.14
C GLN A 18 -17.02 -5.01 5.01
N PHE A 19 -16.76 -3.72 4.84
CA PHE A 19 -15.80 -3.24 3.84
C PHE A 19 -14.37 -3.71 4.14
N ARG A 20 -13.93 -3.64 5.40
CA ARG A 20 -12.64 -4.18 5.80
C ARG A 20 -12.53 -5.67 5.52
N ASP A 21 -13.52 -6.44 5.98
CA ASP A 21 -13.51 -7.90 5.86
C ASP A 21 -13.51 -8.35 4.39
N GLN A 22 -14.18 -7.60 3.51
CA GLN A 22 -14.14 -7.84 2.06
C GLN A 22 -12.75 -7.56 1.46
N ASN A 23 -12.09 -6.48 1.86
CA ASN A 23 -10.74 -6.15 1.40
C ASN A 23 -9.71 -7.15 1.91
N GLU A 24 -9.80 -7.54 3.19
CA GLU A 24 -8.95 -8.58 3.77
C GLU A 24 -9.16 -9.92 3.05
N ALA A 25 -10.40 -10.36 2.88
CA ALA A 25 -10.72 -11.60 2.18
C ALA A 25 -10.24 -11.58 0.72
N TRP A 26 -10.28 -10.42 0.06
CA TRP A 26 -9.73 -10.27 -1.28
C TRP A 26 -8.20 -10.41 -1.29
N ALA A 27 -7.50 -9.73 -0.37
CA ALA A 27 -6.05 -9.82 -0.27
C ALA A 27 -5.58 -11.23 0.11
N MET A 28 -6.32 -11.92 0.99
CA MET A 28 -6.05 -13.31 1.39
C MET A 28 -6.13 -14.31 0.22
N LYS A 29 -6.96 -14.05 -0.79
CA LYS A 29 -6.99 -14.90 -2.01
C LYS A 29 -5.65 -14.94 -2.75
N HIS A 30 -4.83 -13.91 -2.56
CA HIS A 30 -3.52 -13.77 -3.20
C HIS A 30 -2.36 -14.08 -2.24
N GLU A 31 -2.64 -14.48 -1.00
CA GLU A 31 -1.63 -14.70 0.04
C GLU A 31 -0.55 -15.70 -0.40
N HIS A 32 -0.94 -16.75 -1.08
CA HIS A 32 -0.03 -17.79 -1.60
C HIS A 32 1.00 -17.27 -2.61
N LEU A 33 0.80 -16.09 -3.19
CA LEU A 33 1.72 -15.43 -4.12
C LEU A 33 2.63 -14.42 -3.43
N ILE A 34 2.38 -14.09 -2.16
CA ILE A 34 3.15 -13.08 -1.43
C ILE A 34 4.47 -13.67 -0.97
N THR A 35 5.57 -13.05 -1.37
CA THR A 35 6.93 -13.47 -0.98
C THR A 35 7.60 -12.48 -0.03
N HIS A 36 7.20 -11.21 -0.07
CA HIS A 36 7.78 -10.15 0.76
C HIS A 36 6.72 -9.19 1.29
N ALA A 37 6.95 -8.73 2.51
CA ALA A 37 6.23 -7.64 3.18
C ALA A 37 7.08 -6.37 3.15
N LEU A 38 6.52 -5.27 2.64
CA LEU A 38 7.21 -3.98 2.59
C LEU A 38 6.54 -2.97 3.51
N THR A 39 7.36 -2.06 4.07
CA THR A 39 6.87 -0.81 4.66
C THR A 39 7.68 0.33 4.06
N LEU A 40 7.00 1.28 3.43
CA LEU A 40 7.57 2.41 2.69
C LEU A 40 7.05 3.72 3.28
N THR A 41 7.91 4.51 3.90
CA THR A 41 7.52 5.81 4.48
C THR A 41 7.74 6.94 3.49
N PHE A 42 7.03 8.08 3.69
CA PHE A 42 7.20 9.28 2.87
C PHE A 42 8.10 10.32 3.53
N ASP A 43 8.80 11.11 2.71
CA ASP A 43 9.42 12.39 3.13
C ASP A 43 8.33 13.46 3.24
N ILE A 44 7.73 13.53 4.41
CA ILE A 44 6.65 14.47 4.71
C ILE A 44 7.13 15.93 4.66
N ASN A 45 8.38 16.18 5.01
CA ASN A 45 8.94 17.54 4.94
C ASN A 45 9.06 18.01 3.49
N HIS A 46 9.46 17.14 2.59
CA HIS A 46 9.48 17.43 1.16
C HIS A 46 8.06 17.64 0.61
N LEU A 47 7.13 16.75 0.95
CA LEU A 47 5.72 16.88 0.57
C LEU A 47 5.14 18.23 0.98
N TRP A 48 5.31 18.65 2.25
CA TRP A 48 4.82 19.93 2.72
C TRP A 48 5.46 21.13 2.03
N ARG A 49 6.74 21.08 1.74
CA ARG A 49 7.43 22.15 0.98
C ARG A 49 6.83 22.34 -0.41
N VAL A 50 6.44 21.25 -1.08
CA VAL A 50 5.81 21.32 -2.41
C VAL A 50 4.39 21.89 -2.29
N LEU A 51 3.60 21.40 -1.34
CA LEU A 51 2.23 21.85 -1.11
C LEU A 51 2.14 23.33 -0.70
N GLN A 52 3.05 23.80 0.13
CA GLN A 52 3.13 25.22 0.55
C GLN A 52 3.39 26.14 -0.64
N LYS A 53 4.23 25.74 -1.61
CA LYS A 53 4.47 26.51 -2.83
C LYS A 53 3.24 26.61 -3.71
N GLY A 54 2.35 25.60 -3.68
CA GLY A 54 1.11 25.56 -4.46
C GLY A 54 -0.09 26.22 -3.77
N ASN A 55 0.04 26.84 -2.59
CA ASN A 55 -1.07 27.32 -1.76
C ASN A 55 -2.17 26.28 -1.49
N ILE A 56 -1.81 25.01 -1.50
CA ILE A 56 -2.76 23.90 -1.29
C ILE A 56 -3.04 23.75 0.21
N ALA A 57 -4.28 23.73 0.59
CA ALA A 57 -4.71 23.45 1.98
C ALA A 57 -4.57 21.93 2.26
N LYS A 58 -4.08 21.50 3.21
CA LYS A 58 -3.23 21.21 4.26
C LYS A 58 -3.58 20.13 5.24
N THR A 59 -4.43 19.16 4.83
CA THR A 59 -4.63 17.91 5.54
C THR A 59 -4.13 16.75 4.68
N LEU A 60 -3.58 15.71 5.32
CA LEU A 60 -3.02 14.54 4.62
C LEU A 60 -4.06 13.77 3.78
N ASN A 61 -5.35 13.88 4.12
CA ASN A 61 -6.46 13.27 3.40
C ASN A 61 -7.06 14.19 2.30
N HIS A 62 -6.43 15.34 2.03
CA HIS A 62 -6.85 16.18 0.91
C HIS A 62 -6.63 15.46 -0.43
N PRO A 63 -7.57 15.53 -1.41
CA PRO A 63 -7.45 14.80 -2.68
C PRO A 63 -6.13 15.02 -3.42
N GLU A 64 -5.61 16.25 -3.45
CA GLU A 64 -4.33 16.56 -4.10
C GLU A 64 -3.13 15.92 -3.39
N VAL A 65 -3.17 15.85 -2.06
CA VAL A 65 -2.13 15.15 -1.27
C VAL A 65 -2.18 13.66 -1.59
N LEU A 66 -3.37 13.07 -1.61
CA LEU A 66 -3.55 11.66 -1.97
C LEU A 66 -3.03 11.36 -3.36
N GLU A 67 -3.32 12.22 -4.36
CA GLU A 67 -2.82 12.04 -5.72
C GLU A 67 -1.28 12.05 -5.79
N LEU A 68 -0.62 12.91 -5.00
CA LEU A 68 0.84 12.92 -4.90
C LEU A 68 1.40 11.62 -4.29
N LEU A 69 0.76 11.11 -3.23
CA LEU A 69 1.17 9.85 -2.60
C LEU A 69 0.94 8.66 -3.54
N HIS A 70 -0.23 8.57 -4.17
CA HIS A 70 -0.54 7.55 -5.18
C HIS A 70 0.37 7.66 -6.41
N GLY A 71 0.71 8.88 -6.83
CA GLY A 71 1.67 9.13 -7.91
C GLY A 71 3.07 8.58 -7.61
N SER A 72 3.55 8.76 -6.38
CA SER A 72 4.82 8.19 -5.91
C SER A 72 4.79 6.66 -5.94
N MET A 73 3.68 6.07 -5.50
CA MET A 73 3.48 4.62 -5.53
C MET A 73 3.40 4.08 -6.97
N ARG A 74 2.73 4.81 -7.88
CA ARG A 74 2.65 4.48 -9.31
C ARG A 74 4.05 4.45 -9.95
N TYR A 75 4.87 5.46 -9.65
CA TYR A 75 6.26 5.51 -10.10
C TYR A 75 7.06 4.32 -9.57
N PHE A 76 6.99 4.07 -8.25
CA PHE A 76 7.69 2.97 -7.59
C PHE A 76 7.33 1.62 -8.20
N LYS A 77 6.04 1.30 -8.28
CA LYS A 77 5.52 0.07 -8.85
C LYS A 77 6.04 -0.16 -10.28
N TRP A 78 5.94 0.87 -11.12
CA TRP A 78 6.38 0.78 -12.51
C TRP A 78 7.89 0.53 -12.62
N LYS A 79 8.71 1.26 -11.85
CA LYS A 79 10.16 1.09 -11.82
C LYS A 79 10.56 -0.27 -11.27
N LEU A 80 9.89 -0.75 -10.23
CA LEU A 80 10.18 -2.05 -9.63
C LEU A 80 9.88 -3.19 -10.60
N ASP A 81 8.71 -3.20 -11.21
CA ASP A 81 8.33 -4.19 -12.22
C ASP A 81 9.33 -4.20 -13.39
N LYS A 82 9.65 -3.03 -13.94
CA LYS A 82 10.64 -2.90 -15.01
C LYS A 82 12.05 -3.35 -14.59
N SER A 83 12.45 -3.06 -13.36
CA SER A 83 13.78 -3.43 -12.85
C SER A 83 13.92 -4.93 -12.58
N LEU A 84 12.84 -5.60 -12.20
CA LEU A 84 12.84 -7.04 -11.91
C LEU A 84 12.62 -7.88 -13.17
N TYR A 85 11.74 -7.45 -14.08
CA TYR A 85 11.28 -8.27 -15.20
C TYR A 85 11.53 -7.67 -16.58
N GLY A 86 12.07 -6.44 -16.67
CA GLY A 86 12.33 -5.78 -17.94
C GLY A 86 11.05 -5.54 -18.73
N ASN A 87 11.01 -6.06 -19.95
CA ASN A 87 9.83 -5.96 -20.83
C ASN A 87 8.81 -7.09 -20.61
N ARG A 88 9.10 -8.08 -19.76
CA ARG A 88 8.20 -9.17 -19.40
C ARG A 88 7.23 -8.70 -18.31
N ARG A 89 6.27 -7.88 -18.68
CA ARG A 89 5.25 -7.35 -17.77
C ARG A 89 4.33 -8.46 -17.29
N GLY A 90 3.79 -8.28 -16.07
CA GLY A 90 2.71 -9.13 -15.56
C GLY A 90 3.16 -10.31 -14.69
N ASN A 91 4.40 -10.31 -14.20
CA ASN A 91 4.88 -11.34 -13.27
C ASN A 91 4.98 -10.87 -11.81
N LEU A 92 4.69 -9.59 -11.56
CA LEU A 92 4.70 -9.00 -10.23
C LEU A 92 3.33 -9.07 -9.58
N LEU A 93 3.24 -9.65 -8.36
CA LEU A 93 2.14 -9.34 -7.46
C LEU A 93 2.50 -8.07 -6.69
N PHE A 94 1.62 -7.09 -6.65
CA PHE A 94 1.82 -5.89 -5.86
C PHE A 94 0.48 -5.36 -5.33
N ILE A 95 0.33 -5.34 -3.99
CA ILE A 95 -0.87 -4.84 -3.31
C ILE A 95 -0.43 -3.78 -2.30
N PRO A 96 -0.49 -2.50 -2.65
CA PRO A 96 -0.14 -1.40 -1.76
C PRO A 96 -1.34 -0.97 -0.91
N ILE A 97 -1.11 -0.73 0.37
CA ILE A 97 -2.10 -0.30 1.37
C ILE A 97 -1.58 0.95 2.04
N LEU A 98 -2.27 2.07 1.84
CA LEU A 98 -1.90 3.37 2.41
C LEU A 98 -2.47 3.50 3.83
N GLU A 99 -1.61 3.90 4.77
CA GLU A 99 -1.95 4.14 6.17
C GLU A 99 -1.39 5.48 6.68
N GLY A 100 -1.88 5.93 7.83
CA GLY A 100 -1.34 7.08 8.55
C GLY A 100 -1.91 8.44 8.13
N LEU A 101 -3.03 8.48 7.40
CA LEU A 101 -3.62 9.74 6.94
C LEU A 101 -4.44 10.46 8.02
N ASN A 102 -5.03 9.73 8.95
CA ASN A 102 -6.04 10.28 9.88
C ASN A 102 -5.78 9.98 11.37
N ASN A 103 -4.79 9.18 11.71
CA ASN A 103 -4.55 8.70 13.08
C ASN A 103 -3.34 9.34 13.76
N GLY A 104 -2.86 10.48 13.24
CA GLY A 104 -1.68 11.18 13.75
C GLY A 104 -0.35 10.48 13.45
N GLN A 105 -0.37 9.38 12.73
CA GLN A 105 0.83 8.71 12.23
C GLN A 105 1.33 9.40 10.96
N LYS A 106 2.58 9.13 10.61
CA LYS A 106 3.11 9.56 9.30
C LYS A 106 2.55 8.66 8.21
N PRO A 107 2.14 9.21 7.06
CA PRO A 107 1.72 8.40 5.91
C PRO A 107 2.80 7.41 5.53
N HIS A 108 2.38 6.19 5.28
CA HIS A 108 3.25 5.12 4.81
C HIS A 108 2.44 4.07 4.05
N TYR A 109 3.13 3.30 3.24
CA TYR A 109 2.53 2.13 2.60
C TYR A 109 2.99 0.85 3.28
N HIS A 110 2.07 -0.04 3.54
CA HIS A 110 2.32 -1.47 3.62
C HIS A 110 2.07 -2.08 2.25
N CYS A 111 3.02 -2.87 1.74
CA CYS A 111 2.83 -3.52 0.45
C CYS A 111 3.05 -5.02 0.57
N HIS A 112 2.17 -5.77 -0.10
CA HIS A 112 2.38 -7.19 -0.34
C HIS A 112 3.04 -7.33 -1.71
N LEU A 113 4.22 -7.92 -1.73
CA LEU A 113 5.00 -8.12 -2.94
C LEU A 113 5.17 -9.61 -3.20
N GLY A 114 4.85 -10.03 -4.42
CA GLY A 114 5.13 -11.39 -4.91
C GLY A 114 6.07 -11.34 -6.11
N VAL A 115 7.16 -12.07 -6.01
CA VAL A 115 8.17 -12.20 -7.07
C VAL A 115 8.58 -13.66 -7.21
N SER A 116 9.15 -14.02 -8.37
CA SER A 116 9.75 -15.35 -8.57
C SER A 116 11.03 -15.51 -7.75
N GLU A 117 11.35 -16.73 -7.34
CA GLU A 117 12.47 -17.05 -6.44
C GLU A 117 13.83 -16.55 -6.96
N ASP A 118 14.05 -16.60 -8.26
CA ASP A 118 15.27 -16.11 -8.92
C ASP A 118 15.48 -14.58 -8.75
N ARG A 119 14.52 -13.87 -8.17
CA ARG A 119 14.56 -12.43 -7.90
C ARG A 119 14.71 -12.08 -6.42
N PHE A 120 14.60 -13.03 -5.50
CA PHE A 120 14.57 -12.77 -4.07
C PHE A 120 15.77 -11.95 -3.56
N GLU A 121 16.98 -12.31 -3.96
CA GLU A 121 18.20 -11.61 -3.53
C GLU A 121 18.26 -10.15 -4.01
N ALA A 122 17.63 -9.86 -5.13
CA ALA A 122 17.62 -8.52 -5.70
C ALA A 122 16.52 -7.60 -5.11
N VAL A 123 15.49 -8.15 -4.46
CA VAL A 123 14.31 -7.39 -4.02
C VAL A 123 14.69 -6.25 -3.09
N GLU A 124 15.40 -6.54 -2.02
CA GLU A 124 15.67 -5.54 -0.98
C GLU A 124 16.45 -4.34 -1.51
N SER A 125 17.52 -4.60 -2.25
CA SER A 125 18.36 -3.54 -2.83
C SER A 125 17.60 -2.69 -3.85
N LYS A 126 16.80 -3.32 -4.73
CA LYS A 126 15.99 -2.63 -5.73
C LYS A 126 14.87 -1.81 -5.08
N VAL A 127 14.16 -2.37 -4.11
CA VAL A 127 13.10 -1.66 -3.38
C VAL A 127 13.65 -0.40 -2.73
N LYS A 128 14.77 -0.51 -2.00
CA LYS A 128 15.41 0.63 -1.32
C LYS A 128 15.86 1.71 -2.33
N ALA A 129 16.55 1.31 -3.38
CA ALA A 129 17.06 2.26 -4.39
C ALA A 129 15.92 2.98 -5.12
N ILE A 130 14.91 2.23 -5.56
CA ILE A 130 13.78 2.80 -6.32
C ILE A 130 12.89 3.68 -5.44
N TRP A 131 12.68 3.31 -4.16
CA TRP A 131 11.89 4.14 -3.26
C TRP A 131 12.60 5.45 -2.92
N ALA A 132 13.92 5.41 -2.74
CA ALA A 132 14.72 6.63 -2.54
C ALA A 132 14.68 7.59 -3.75
N ASP A 133 14.48 7.07 -4.96
CA ASP A 133 14.34 7.85 -6.21
C ASP A 133 12.86 8.26 -6.49
N ALA A 134 11.91 7.70 -5.76
CA ALA A 134 10.49 8.02 -5.95
C ALA A 134 10.15 9.43 -5.46
N PRO A 135 9.24 10.16 -6.14
CA PRO A 135 8.74 11.42 -5.63
C PRO A 135 8.23 11.24 -4.19
N PHE A 136 8.72 12.05 -3.28
CA PHE A 136 8.36 11.97 -1.85
C PHE A 136 8.73 10.67 -1.15
N GLY A 137 9.58 9.80 -1.73
CA GLY A 137 10.09 8.61 -1.05
C GLY A 137 10.88 8.98 0.21
N GLY A 138 10.55 8.35 1.34
CA GLY A 138 11.22 8.57 2.62
C GLY A 138 12.38 7.60 2.86
N HIS A 139 13.14 7.86 3.92
CA HIS A 139 14.34 7.09 4.21
C HIS A 139 14.08 5.74 4.91
N GLN A 140 12.90 5.58 5.53
CA GLN A 140 12.57 4.33 6.21
C GLN A 140 11.91 3.37 5.22
N VAL A 141 12.66 2.35 4.84
CA VAL A 141 12.23 1.27 3.96
C VAL A 141 12.50 -0.04 4.68
N VAL A 142 11.46 -0.81 4.93
CA VAL A 142 11.56 -2.15 5.51
C VAL A 142 11.16 -3.15 4.44
N VAL A 143 12.00 -4.15 4.23
CA VAL A 143 11.75 -5.30 3.36
C VAL A 143 11.94 -6.55 4.19
N LYS A 144 10.94 -7.41 4.29
CA LYS A 144 11.02 -8.67 5.02
C LYS A 144 10.47 -9.80 4.17
N PRO A 145 11.09 -11.00 4.23
CA PRO A 145 10.46 -12.19 3.67
C PRO A 145 9.08 -12.39 4.31
N TYR A 146 8.10 -12.74 3.49
CA TYR A 146 6.77 -13.08 3.97
C TYR A 146 6.80 -14.44 4.66
N ARG A 147 6.33 -14.52 5.89
CA ARG A 147 6.36 -15.75 6.70
C ARG A 147 4.95 -16.30 7.00
N GLY A 148 3.95 -15.83 6.25
CA GLY A 148 2.56 -16.22 6.48
C GLY A 148 1.93 -15.56 7.71
N HIS A 149 0.67 -15.87 7.92
CA HIS A 149 -0.19 -15.58 9.08
C HIS A 149 -0.09 -14.18 9.72
N GLY A 150 -1.12 -13.39 9.48
CA GLY A 150 -1.38 -12.15 10.20
C GLY A 150 -0.88 -10.87 9.53
N TRP A 151 0.02 -10.91 8.53
CA TRP A 151 0.46 -9.69 7.88
C TRP A 151 -0.65 -9.05 7.03
N VAL A 152 -1.45 -9.84 6.33
CA VAL A 152 -2.60 -9.33 5.57
C VAL A 152 -3.59 -8.66 6.52
N GLY A 153 -4.00 -9.36 7.57
CA GLY A 153 -4.88 -8.79 8.60
C GLY A 153 -4.26 -7.60 9.33
N TYR A 154 -2.93 -7.61 9.56
CA TYR A 154 -2.23 -6.47 10.16
C TYR A 154 -2.28 -5.23 9.26
N SER A 155 -2.03 -5.36 7.98
CA SER A 155 -1.98 -4.25 7.03
C SER A 155 -3.39 -3.75 6.63
N THR A 156 -4.44 -4.54 6.85
CA THR A 156 -5.83 -4.16 6.58
C THR A 156 -6.59 -3.67 7.81
N LYS A 157 -6.01 -3.80 9.01
CA LYS A 157 -6.69 -3.49 10.30
C LYS A 157 -7.20 -2.06 10.40
N ASN A 158 -6.52 -1.09 9.79
CA ASN A 158 -6.83 0.34 9.90
C ASN A 158 -7.87 0.83 8.88
N ILE A 159 -8.34 -0.03 7.98
CA ILE A 159 -9.43 0.28 7.04
C ILE A 159 -10.70 0.74 7.76
N LEU A 160 -10.88 0.34 9.04
CA LEU A 160 -12.01 0.72 9.87
C LEU A 160 -12.08 2.20 10.24
N PHE A 161 -10.95 2.83 10.48
CA PHE A 161 -10.95 4.08 11.23
C PHE A 161 -10.79 5.33 10.38
N ALA A 162 -10.31 5.26 9.18
CA ALA A 162 -9.90 6.49 8.58
C ALA A 162 -9.98 6.54 7.06
N ASN A 163 -9.90 5.42 6.38
CA ASN A 163 -9.67 5.49 4.95
C ASN A 163 -10.44 4.42 4.19
N ARG A 164 -11.47 4.86 3.47
CA ARG A 164 -12.13 4.04 2.46
C ARG A 164 -11.19 3.61 1.32
N GLU A 165 -9.95 4.14 1.34
CA GLU A 165 -8.93 3.96 0.30
C GLU A 165 -7.65 3.30 0.81
N SER A 166 -7.72 2.47 1.86
CA SER A 166 -6.53 1.81 2.41
C SER A 166 -5.80 0.94 1.38
N ILE A 167 -6.51 0.17 0.56
CA ILE A 167 -5.92 -0.46 -0.63
C ILE A 167 -5.87 0.58 -1.75
N ASP A 168 -4.69 0.85 -2.25
CA ASP A 168 -4.49 1.70 -3.43
C ASP A 168 -4.79 0.89 -4.71
N TRP A 169 -6.08 0.74 -5.01
CA TRP A 169 -6.56 -0.07 -6.12
C TRP A 169 -5.99 0.33 -7.49
N MET A 170 -5.65 1.60 -7.68
CA MET A 170 -5.03 2.08 -8.91
C MET A 170 -3.60 1.57 -9.09
N ASN A 171 -2.96 1.20 -8.01
CA ASN A 171 -1.60 0.70 -8.01
C ASN A 171 -1.50 -0.81 -7.74
N VAL A 172 -2.61 -1.50 -7.54
CA VAL A 172 -2.61 -2.97 -7.50
C VAL A 172 -2.12 -3.53 -8.83
N LEU A 173 -1.27 -4.54 -8.76
CA LEU A 173 -0.84 -5.33 -9.90
C LEU A 173 -0.96 -6.81 -9.54
N LEU A 174 -1.69 -7.56 -10.33
CA LEU A 174 -1.80 -9.00 -10.21
C LEU A 174 -1.03 -9.67 -11.35
N PRO A 175 -0.31 -10.76 -11.09
CA PRO A 175 0.40 -11.47 -12.13
C PRO A 175 -0.59 -12.08 -13.13
N THR A 176 -0.30 -11.93 -14.41
CA THR A 176 -1.07 -12.55 -15.50
C THR A 176 -0.81 -14.05 -15.62
N CYS A 177 0.39 -14.48 -15.20
CA CYS A 177 0.71 -15.90 -14.98
C CYS A 177 1.23 -16.01 -13.54
N PRO A 178 0.63 -16.85 -12.69
CA PRO A 178 1.17 -17.08 -11.36
C PRO A 178 2.63 -17.54 -11.49
N PRO A 179 3.54 -17.01 -10.66
CA PRO A 179 4.90 -17.53 -10.63
C PRO A 179 4.83 -19.05 -10.40
N SER A 180 5.55 -19.81 -11.20
CA SER A 180 5.71 -21.24 -10.97
C SER A 180 6.42 -21.40 -9.61
N ILE A 181 5.65 -21.79 -8.61
CA ILE A 181 6.21 -22.27 -7.35
C ILE A 181 6.77 -23.65 -7.72
N ALA A 182 8.10 -23.79 -7.65
CA ALA A 182 8.70 -25.12 -7.77
C ALA A 182 8.16 -25.97 -6.60
N GLU A 183 7.55 -27.10 -6.95
CA GLU A 183 7.09 -28.10 -5.98
C GLU A 183 8.29 -28.73 -5.23
#